data_5995bf417a342cf6dc2aecf1ed07f6de
#
_entry.id   5995bf417a342cf6dc2aecf1ed07f6de
#
_cell.length_a   1.000
_cell.length_b   1.000
_cell.length_c   1.000
_cell.angle_alpha   90.00
_cell.angle_beta   90.00
_cell.angle_gamma   90.00
#
_symmetry.space_group_name_H-M   'P 1'
#
loop_
_entity.id
_entity.type
_entity.pdbx_description
1 polymer ?
#
loop_
_entity_poly.entity_id
_entity_poly.type
_entity_poly.pdbx_seq_one_letter_code
_entity_poly.pdbx_strand_id
1 'polypeptide(L)'
;MSRIGALLLSIAACAWALPVSIQAASPQGGSTGPISVEANPQVFATMCALVAAGFGADSAPANADLAELQMHLRSLHGPATEALRDYYAHHALADPGATLSRFMTFALIAGPAPKFLPALKRDELPPGALALDGFSEVLANFYQEAQIEELWHKFEPAYERAAANVRVPLGQIVVASTAYLREIVRPGVRTFSVFVEPMVGNETNVRNIGDRYVVVINPANPSFDLVRHAFLHYLLDPLPIRYREKLVGEQPLLFLADRAPNLPYEYRADLTSFFDECFVRAVEFRVRRLPPAQLADEVNSAEANGYVLIPPLIKALAKFESSEPSMSFYFLDLVHSIDVVAEQQRLQTVKFAPASDSIPARERAEGIGARRDNAGNTPSDLETELSAAERMIAERDAGAAALAFERILLKTPEQPRAIYGLAVASVLQGDAERAITLFNQVVAAAHSDQPQMRPEPSTLAWSHIYLGRLYDVHEDREQALQEYRAALAVENAAETARSAAQRGIDQAYRPAAGHTSQE
;
A
#
# COMPACT_ATOMS: atom_id res chain seq x y z
N MET A 1 -25.82 -43.52 59.34
CA MET A 1 -24.88 -44.37 58.55
C MET A 1 -25.16 -44.14 57.07
N SER A 2 -24.34 -43.56 56.37
CA SER A 2 -23.89 -43.74 55.00
C SER A 2 -23.22 -42.45 54.50
N ARG A 3 -21.95 -42.56 54.21
CA ARG A 3 -21.09 -41.52 53.70
C ARG A 3 -21.28 -41.41 52.17
N ILE A 4 -21.57 -40.22 51.66
CA ILE A 4 -21.47 -39.93 50.23
C ILE A 4 -20.29 -38.96 50.07
N GLY A 5 -19.20 -39.45 49.46
CA GLY A 5 -18.02 -38.68 49.16
C GLY A 5 -18.27 -37.84 47.93
N ALA A 6 -17.94 -36.55 48.02
CA ALA A 6 -17.91 -35.65 46.91
C ALA A 6 -16.61 -35.83 46.12
N LEU A 7 -16.71 -36.25 44.87
CA LEU A 7 -15.61 -36.36 43.92
C LEU A 7 -15.43 -34.99 43.24
N LEU A 8 -14.41 -34.26 43.63
CA LEU A 8 -13.97 -33.04 42.93
C LEU A 8 -13.20 -33.46 41.67
N LEU A 9 -13.83 -33.32 40.50
CA LEU A 9 -13.15 -33.40 39.20
C LEU A 9 -12.45 -32.07 38.91
N SER A 10 -11.13 -32.04 39.11
CA SER A 10 -10.27 -30.97 38.63
C SER A 10 -10.08 -31.15 37.13
N ILE A 11 -10.75 -30.34 36.30
CA ILE A 11 -10.49 -30.26 34.88
C ILE A 11 -9.25 -29.35 34.71
N ALA A 12 -8.09 -29.98 34.56
CA ALA A 12 -6.88 -29.30 34.09
C ALA A 12 -7.06 -29.02 32.59
N ALA A 13 -7.38 -27.79 32.24
CA ALA A 13 -7.33 -27.32 30.87
C ALA A 13 -5.87 -27.23 30.42
N CYS A 14 -5.35 -28.31 29.85
CA CYS A 14 -4.09 -28.24 29.09
C CYS A 14 -4.35 -27.46 27.79
N ALA A 15 -4.04 -26.18 27.82
CA ALA A 15 -3.90 -25.40 26.60
C ALA A 15 -2.70 -25.95 25.82
N TRP A 16 -2.98 -26.77 24.83
CA TRP A 16 -1.98 -27.17 23.85
C TRP A 16 -1.75 -25.99 22.89
N ALA A 17 -0.85 -25.10 23.27
CA ALA A 17 -0.24 -24.16 22.32
C ALA A 17 0.66 -25.00 21.40
N LEU A 18 0.18 -25.31 20.21
CA LEU A 18 1.04 -25.87 19.17
C LEU A 18 2.14 -24.85 18.89
N PRO A 19 3.42 -25.24 18.90
CA PRO A 19 4.49 -24.31 18.55
C PRO A 19 4.30 -23.90 17.08
N VAL A 20 4.15 -22.60 16.83
CA VAL A 20 4.26 -22.05 15.49
C VAL A 20 5.69 -22.29 15.05
N SER A 21 5.90 -23.22 14.13
CA SER A 21 7.21 -23.57 13.63
C SER A 21 7.66 -22.47 12.67
N ILE A 22 8.54 -21.59 13.14
CA ILE A 22 9.30 -20.69 12.28
C ILE A 22 10.43 -21.53 11.69
N GLN A 23 10.26 -21.98 10.47
CA GLN A 23 11.23 -22.84 9.79
C GLN A 23 12.45 -22.04 9.30
N ALA A 24 13.62 -22.61 9.47
CA ALA A 24 14.80 -22.16 8.75
C ALA A 24 14.67 -22.55 7.28
N ALA A 25 14.97 -21.63 6.37
CA ALA A 25 15.01 -21.92 4.94
C ALA A 25 16.05 -23.03 4.66
N SER A 26 15.63 -23.98 3.83
CA SER A 26 16.61 -24.96 3.26
C SER A 26 17.41 -24.26 2.15
N PRO A 27 18.68 -24.60 1.92
CA PRO A 27 19.55 -23.93 0.95
C PRO A 27 19.12 -24.04 -0.53
N GLN A 28 18.02 -24.72 -0.80
CA GLN A 28 17.48 -24.87 -2.17
C GLN A 28 15.97 -24.75 -2.13
N GLY A 29 15.45 -23.55 -2.48
CA GLY A 29 14.03 -23.31 -2.70
C GLY A 29 13.31 -22.73 -1.47
N GLY A 30 12.51 -21.69 -1.72
CA GLY A 30 11.85 -20.83 -0.76
C GLY A 30 11.21 -21.52 0.44
N SER A 31 11.14 -20.79 1.54
CA SER A 31 10.46 -21.19 2.78
C SER A 31 9.08 -21.76 2.48
N THR A 32 8.81 -22.98 2.94
CA THR A 32 7.52 -23.66 2.77
C THR A 32 6.49 -23.25 3.82
N GLY A 33 6.86 -22.39 4.77
CA GLY A 33 5.98 -21.90 5.83
C GLY A 33 5.38 -20.52 5.52
N PRO A 34 4.24 -20.19 6.15
CA PRO A 34 3.60 -18.88 5.96
C PRO A 34 4.40 -17.72 6.58
N ILE A 35 5.35 -18.02 7.49
CA ILE A 35 6.21 -17.04 8.17
C ILE A 35 7.64 -17.52 8.10
N SER A 36 8.56 -16.64 7.64
CA SER A 36 9.98 -16.92 7.55
C SER A 36 10.85 -15.80 8.11
N VAL A 37 12.05 -16.19 8.57
CA VAL A 37 13.19 -15.27 8.82
C VAL A 37 14.40 -15.85 8.11
N GLU A 38 14.91 -15.11 7.15
CA GLU A 38 15.96 -15.61 6.26
C GLU A 38 16.87 -14.48 5.75
N ALA A 39 18.01 -14.86 5.22
CA ALA A 39 18.83 -14.00 4.37
C ALA A 39 18.35 -14.11 2.93
N ASN A 40 18.39 -13.02 2.18
CA ASN A 40 17.91 -12.99 0.80
C ASN A 40 19.05 -12.59 -0.15
N PRO A 41 19.47 -13.48 -1.09
CA PRO A 41 20.60 -13.21 -1.97
C PRO A 41 20.37 -12.05 -2.95
N GLN A 42 19.12 -11.77 -3.36
CA GLN A 42 18.79 -10.64 -4.23
C GLN A 42 18.91 -9.31 -3.47
N VAL A 43 18.47 -9.30 -2.21
CA VAL A 43 18.65 -8.14 -1.33
C VAL A 43 20.13 -7.91 -1.06
N PHE A 44 20.88 -8.97 -0.73
CA PHE A 44 22.34 -8.90 -0.55
C PHE A 44 23.04 -8.33 -1.79
N ALA A 45 22.78 -8.89 -2.98
CA ALA A 45 23.39 -8.43 -4.23
C ALA A 45 23.09 -6.96 -4.51
N THR A 46 21.83 -6.55 -4.29
CA THR A 46 21.42 -5.15 -4.46
C THR A 46 22.12 -4.24 -3.44
N MET A 47 22.24 -4.66 -2.18
CA MET A 47 22.97 -3.88 -1.17
C MET A 47 24.45 -3.79 -1.47
N CYS A 48 25.10 -4.87 -1.95
CA CYS A 48 26.47 -4.83 -2.42
C CYS A 48 26.67 -3.78 -3.54
N ALA A 49 25.74 -3.75 -4.49
CA ALA A 49 25.75 -2.76 -5.58
C ALA A 49 25.60 -1.32 -5.04
N LEU A 50 24.66 -1.10 -4.14
CA LEU A 50 24.44 0.23 -3.55
C LEU A 50 25.67 0.72 -2.76
N VAL A 51 26.29 -0.15 -1.96
CA VAL A 51 27.50 0.18 -1.19
C VAL A 51 28.68 0.48 -2.12
N ALA A 52 28.86 -0.31 -3.19
CA ALA A 52 29.90 -0.06 -4.21
C ALA A 52 29.67 1.25 -4.97
N ALA A 53 28.39 1.67 -5.10
CA ALA A 53 28.03 2.94 -5.71
C ALA A 53 28.12 4.13 -4.75
N GLY A 54 28.42 3.93 -3.47
CA GLY A 54 28.61 4.98 -2.47
C GLY A 54 27.48 5.16 -1.46
N PHE A 55 26.44 4.33 -1.49
CA PHE A 55 25.40 4.37 -0.47
C PHE A 55 25.97 4.06 0.93
N GLY A 56 25.51 4.80 1.94
CA GLY A 56 25.88 4.56 3.34
C GLY A 56 27.36 4.85 3.65
N ALA A 57 28.01 5.73 2.89
CA ALA A 57 29.43 6.06 3.07
C ALA A 57 29.76 6.56 4.49
N ASP A 58 28.83 7.29 5.10
CA ASP A 58 29.00 7.88 6.44
C ASP A 58 28.51 6.96 7.57
N SER A 59 28.01 5.77 7.26
CA SER A 59 27.49 4.83 8.25
C SER A 59 28.58 3.93 8.79
N ALA A 60 28.76 3.89 10.13
CA ALA A 60 29.68 2.98 10.77
C ALA A 60 29.18 1.52 10.67
N PRO A 61 30.04 0.57 10.28
CA PRO A 61 29.67 -0.85 10.23
C PRO A 61 29.41 -1.42 11.63
N ALA A 62 28.43 -2.30 11.76
CA ALA A 62 28.02 -2.87 13.03
C ALA A 62 29.04 -3.88 13.62
N ASN A 63 29.90 -4.47 12.80
CA ASN A 63 30.90 -5.45 13.19
C ASN A 63 32.06 -5.53 12.18
N ALA A 64 33.09 -6.30 12.51
CA ALA A 64 34.32 -6.44 11.70
C ALA A 64 34.05 -7.08 10.33
N ASP A 65 33.19 -8.11 10.27
CA ASP A 65 32.85 -8.81 9.01
C ASP A 65 32.16 -7.83 8.03
N LEU A 66 31.24 -7.02 8.55
CA LEU A 66 30.55 -6.00 7.75
C LEU A 66 31.50 -4.88 7.31
N ALA A 67 32.44 -4.49 8.18
CA ALA A 67 33.48 -3.51 7.83
C ALA A 67 34.37 -4.01 6.69
N GLU A 68 34.79 -5.28 6.75
CA GLU A 68 35.59 -5.92 5.70
C GLU A 68 34.82 -5.93 4.37
N LEU A 69 33.52 -6.37 4.38
CA LEU A 69 32.70 -6.40 3.20
C LEU A 69 32.51 -5.01 2.59
N GLN A 70 32.15 -4.02 3.40
CA GLN A 70 31.93 -2.65 2.91
C GLN A 70 33.22 -2.01 2.38
N MET A 71 34.36 -2.25 3.03
CA MET A 71 35.64 -1.76 2.56
C MET A 71 36.01 -2.40 1.21
N HIS A 72 35.82 -3.70 1.07
CA HIS A 72 36.02 -4.41 -0.20
C HIS A 72 35.15 -3.82 -1.31
N LEU A 73 33.83 -3.71 -1.09
CA LEU A 73 32.89 -3.19 -2.08
C LEU A 73 33.24 -1.76 -2.54
N ARG A 74 33.64 -0.89 -1.61
CA ARG A 74 34.03 0.49 -1.93
C ARG A 74 35.35 0.58 -2.69
N SER A 75 36.23 -0.42 -2.56
CA SER A 75 37.51 -0.49 -3.26
C SER A 75 37.41 -1.04 -4.69
N LEU A 76 36.24 -1.55 -5.08
CA LEU A 76 36.03 -2.10 -6.42
C LEU A 76 36.16 -1.01 -7.50
N HIS A 77 36.84 -1.37 -8.57
CA HIS A 77 37.01 -0.56 -9.77
C HIS A 77 36.91 -1.47 -10.98
N GLY A 78 36.19 -1.03 -11.99
CA GLY A 78 36.01 -1.77 -13.22
C GLY A 78 34.86 -1.18 -14.04
N PRO A 79 34.73 -1.55 -15.31
CA PRO A 79 33.75 -0.95 -16.21
C PRO A 79 32.29 -1.18 -15.75
N ALA A 80 31.96 -2.33 -15.16
CA ALA A 80 30.64 -2.57 -14.63
C ALA A 80 30.39 -1.80 -13.32
N THR A 81 31.40 -1.67 -12.47
CA THR A 81 31.33 -0.85 -11.24
C THR A 81 31.15 0.63 -11.57
N GLU A 82 31.84 1.17 -12.57
CA GLU A 82 31.68 2.56 -13.00
C GLU A 82 30.28 2.79 -13.62
N ALA A 83 29.81 1.89 -14.48
CA ALA A 83 28.45 1.95 -15.03
C ALA A 83 27.38 1.91 -13.93
N LEU A 84 27.60 1.12 -12.88
CA LEU A 84 26.73 1.08 -11.69
C LEU A 84 26.73 2.42 -10.94
N ARG A 85 27.88 3.05 -10.75
CA ARG A 85 27.98 4.37 -10.08
C ARG A 85 27.25 5.44 -10.88
N ASP A 86 27.43 5.45 -12.19
CA ASP A 86 26.72 6.36 -13.08
C ASP A 86 25.20 6.13 -13.01
N TYR A 87 24.78 4.87 -13.05
CA TYR A 87 23.37 4.52 -12.92
C TYR A 87 22.80 4.98 -11.58
N TYR A 88 23.48 4.69 -10.48
CA TYR A 88 23.08 5.11 -9.14
C TYR A 88 22.95 6.63 -9.04
N ALA A 89 23.94 7.39 -9.53
CA ALA A 89 23.93 8.84 -9.50
C ALA A 89 22.71 9.46 -10.23
N HIS A 90 22.23 8.81 -11.30
CA HIS A 90 21.07 9.27 -12.05
C HIS A 90 19.73 8.89 -11.40
N HIS A 91 19.71 7.85 -10.56
CA HIS A 91 18.47 7.31 -9.97
C HIS A 91 18.36 7.54 -8.44
N ALA A 92 19.43 8.04 -7.81
CA ALA A 92 19.39 8.42 -6.40
C ALA A 92 18.47 9.62 -6.20
N LEU A 93 17.72 9.60 -5.10
CA LEU A 93 16.86 10.69 -4.66
C LEU A 93 17.61 11.58 -3.66
N ALA A 94 17.08 12.78 -3.42
CA ALA A 94 17.63 13.67 -2.41
C ALA A 94 17.61 13.08 -0.99
N ASP A 95 16.60 12.24 -0.70
CA ASP A 95 16.52 11.47 0.55
C ASP A 95 17.16 10.08 0.36
N PRO A 96 18.23 9.74 1.13
CA PRO A 96 18.86 8.42 1.08
C PRO A 96 17.91 7.27 1.46
N GLY A 97 16.98 7.49 2.39
CA GLY A 97 15.97 6.50 2.76
C GLY A 97 15.02 6.18 1.62
N ALA A 98 14.56 7.21 0.90
CA ALA A 98 13.73 7.02 -0.30
C ALA A 98 14.51 6.33 -1.43
N THR A 99 15.80 6.62 -1.58
CA THR A 99 16.68 5.92 -2.52
C THR A 99 16.76 4.43 -2.17
N LEU A 100 17.09 4.10 -0.93
CA LEU A 100 17.15 2.72 -0.46
C LEU A 100 15.81 2.01 -0.67
N SER A 101 14.72 2.65 -0.32
CA SER A 101 13.36 2.17 -0.49
C SER A 101 13.07 1.75 -1.93
N ARG A 102 13.45 2.59 -2.90
CA ARG A 102 13.29 2.32 -4.33
C ARG A 102 14.07 1.08 -4.78
N PHE A 103 15.33 0.98 -4.42
CA PHE A 103 16.17 -0.17 -4.78
C PHE A 103 15.75 -1.46 -4.04
N MET A 104 15.25 -1.35 -2.80
CA MET A 104 14.67 -2.49 -2.09
C MET A 104 13.42 -3.03 -2.77
N THR A 105 12.55 -2.15 -3.29
CA THR A 105 11.40 -2.59 -4.09
C THR A 105 11.85 -3.45 -5.27
N PHE A 106 12.89 -3.03 -5.99
CA PHE A 106 13.47 -3.83 -7.06
C PHE A 106 14.02 -5.17 -6.56
N ALA A 107 14.85 -5.15 -5.49
CA ALA A 107 15.48 -6.35 -4.94
C ALA A 107 14.46 -7.44 -4.58
N LEU A 108 13.30 -7.03 -4.02
CA LEU A 108 12.25 -7.94 -3.56
C LEU A 108 11.42 -8.57 -4.69
N ILE A 109 11.45 -8.00 -5.88
CA ILE A 109 10.78 -8.55 -7.08
C ILE A 109 11.78 -9.12 -8.09
N ALA A 110 13.07 -8.90 -7.89
CA ALA A 110 14.13 -9.42 -8.74
C ALA A 110 14.12 -10.95 -8.75
N GLY A 111 14.25 -11.52 -9.93
CA GLY A 111 14.45 -12.95 -10.12
C GLY A 111 15.86 -13.39 -9.66
N PRO A 112 16.16 -14.67 -9.82
CA PRO A 112 17.44 -15.22 -9.37
C PRO A 112 18.63 -14.64 -10.14
N ALA A 113 19.80 -14.60 -9.43
CA ALA A 113 21.09 -14.31 -10.04
C ALA A 113 21.37 -15.31 -11.20
N PRO A 114 22.18 -14.95 -12.18
CA PRO A 114 22.83 -13.64 -12.35
C PRO A 114 21.99 -12.62 -13.12
N LYS A 115 20.78 -12.97 -13.56
CA LYS A 115 19.99 -12.13 -14.48
C LYS A 115 19.14 -11.08 -13.78
N PHE A 116 18.69 -11.32 -12.57
CA PHE A 116 17.83 -10.41 -11.76
C PHE A 116 16.58 -9.89 -12.50
N LEU A 117 16.10 -10.62 -13.49
CA LEU A 117 14.89 -10.21 -14.23
C LEU A 117 13.67 -10.32 -13.32
N PRO A 118 12.86 -9.27 -13.18
CA PRO A 118 11.64 -9.33 -12.39
C PRO A 118 10.72 -10.47 -12.86
N ALA A 119 10.12 -11.17 -11.89
CA ALA A 119 9.16 -12.24 -12.20
C ALA A 119 7.79 -11.67 -12.63
N LEU A 120 7.52 -10.41 -12.34
CA LEU A 120 6.29 -9.70 -12.70
C LEU A 120 6.40 -9.12 -14.11
N LYS A 121 5.27 -9.00 -14.80
CA LYS A 121 5.21 -8.28 -16.07
C LYS A 121 5.42 -6.78 -15.84
N ARG A 122 5.83 -6.07 -16.90
CA ARG A 122 6.13 -4.63 -16.82
C ARG A 122 4.95 -3.79 -16.29
N ASP A 123 3.74 -4.14 -16.67
CA ASP A 123 2.49 -3.50 -16.24
C ASP A 123 2.06 -3.85 -14.80
N GLU A 124 2.66 -4.88 -14.24
CA GLU A 124 2.46 -5.33 -12.86
C GLU A 124 3.56 -4.84 -11.91
N LEU A 125 4.62 -4.22 -12.46
CA LEU A 125 5.75 -3.74 -11.65
C LEU A 125 5.33 -2.54 -10.79
N PRO A 126 5.74 -2.51 -9.51
CA PRO A 126 5.59 -1.32 -8.68
C PRO A 126 6.31 -0.11 -9.31
N PRO A 127 5.77 1.11 -9.15
CA PRO A 127 6.38 2.33 -9.71
C PRO A 127 7.85 2.54 -9.33
N GLY A 128 8.24 2.20 -8.09
CA GLY A 128 9.64 2.25 -7.66
C GLY A 128 10.54 1.35 -8.50
N ALA A 129 10.06 0.17 -8.89
CA ALA A 129 10.80 -0.74 -9.77
C ALA A 129 10.78 -0.28 -11.24
N LEU A 130 9.66 0.28 -11.70
CA LEU A 130 9.58 0.88 -13.04
C LEU A 130 10.56 2.06 -13.21
N ALA A 131 10.78 2.84 -12.14
CA ALA A 131 11.75 3.93 -12.13
C ALA A 131 13.22 3.45 -12.24
N LEU A 132 13.48 2.16 -12.06
CA LEU A 132 14.79 1.51 -12.19
C LEU A 132 14.90 0.66 -13.46
N ASP A 133 14.29 1.11 -14.56
CA ASP A 133 14.39 0.43 -15.85
C ASP A 133 15.87 0.25 -16.26
N GLY A 134 16.24 -0.95 -16.69
CA GLY A 134 17.63 -1.30 -17.02
C GLY A 134 18.50 -1.73 -15.82
N PHE A 135 18.05 -1.57 -14.57
CA PHE A 135 18.88 -1.93 -13.42
C PHE A 135 19.22 -3.43 -13.36
N SER A 136 18.35 -4.32 -13.83
CA SER A 136 18.65 -5.76 -13.92
C SER A 136 19.95 -6.03 -14.68
N GLU A 137 20.19 -5.35 -15.79
CA GLU A 137 21.40 -5.51 -16.61
C GLU A 137 22.62 -4.93 -15.89
N VAL A 138 22.49 -3.73 -15.33
CA VAL A 138 23.56 -3.09 -14.55
C VAL A 138 23.98 -3.95 -13.38
N LEU A 139 22.99 -4.46 -12.61
CA LEU A 139 23.24 -5.34 -11.47
C LEU A 139 23.87 -6.67 -11.91
N ALA A 140 23.42 -7.26 -13.01
CA ALA A 140 23.97 -8.52 -13.54
C ALA A 140 25.44 -8.38 -13.94
N ASN A 141 25.82 -7.28 -14.62
CA ASN A 141 27.19 -7.02 -15.01
C ASN A 141 28.07 -6.78 -13.78
N PHE A 142 27.61 -5.99 -12.80
CA PHE A 142 28.30 -5.78 -11.54
C PHE A 142 28.45 -7.08 -10.74
N TYR A 143 27.40 -7.90 -10.66
CA TYR A 143 27.42 -9.18 -9.97
C TYR A 143 28.54 -10.10 -10.46
N GLN A 144 28.75 -10.16 -11.79
CA GLN A 144 29.80 -10.94 -12.42
C GLN A 144 31.21 -10.33 -12.16
N GLU A 145 31.37 -9.04 -12.39
CA GLU A 145 32.67 -8.35 -12.25
C GLU A 145 33.15 -8.37 -10.79
N ALA A 146 32.25 -8.13 -9.84
CA ALA A 146 32.56 -8.07 -8.41
C ALA A 146 32.52 -9.44 -7.72
N GLN A 147 32.28 -10.54 -8.44
CA GLN A 147 32.21 -11.89 -7.89
C GLN A 147 31.24 -12.00 -6.69
N ILE A 148 30.08 -11.39 -6.79
CA ILE A 148 29.10 -11.27 -5.68
C ILE A 148 28.65 -12.65 -5.18
N GLU A 149 28.61 -13.66 -6.03
CA GLU A 149 28.28 -15.03 -5.63
C GLU A 149 29.29 -15.62 -4.63
N GLU A 150 30.58 -15.36 -4.85
CA GLU A 150 31.63 -15.79 -3.93
C GLU A 150 31.53 -15.02 -2.60
N LEU A 151 31.24 -13.72 -2.66
CA LEU A 151 30.98 -12.91 -1.47
C LEU A 151 29.76 -13.43 -0.71
N TRP A 152 28.67 -13.77 -1.42
CA TRP A 152 27.49 -14.34 -0.78
C TRP A 152 27.86 -15.61 -0.01
N HIS A 153 28.49 -16.59 -0.64
CA HIS A 153 28.90 -17.83 0.03
C HIS A 153 29.84 -17.61 1.23
N LYS A 154 30.69 -16.58 1.16
CA LYS A 154 31.57 -16.22 2.29
C LYS A 154 30.78 -15.67 3.47
N PHE A 155 29.79 -14.79 3.24
CA PHE A 155 29.07 -14.07 4.28
C PHE A 155 27.74 -14.71 4.68
N GLU A 156 27.14 -15.60 3.87
CA GLU A 156 25.89 -16.30 4.15
C GLU A 156 25.82 -16.91 5.56
N PRO A 157 26.87 -17.58 6.10
CA PRO A 157 26.83 -18.10 7.47
C PRO A 157 26.68 -17.01 8.55
N ALA A 158 27.17 -15.80 8.30
CA ALA A 158 26.97 -14.66 9.20
C ALA A 158 25.53 -14.12 9.14
N TYR A 159 24.96 -14.06 7.95
CA TYR A 159 23.56 -13.70 7.74
C TYR A 159 22.60 -14.72 8.38
N GLU A 160 22.88 -16.02 8.23
CA GLU A 160 22.07 -17.07 8.88
C GLU A 160 22.12 -17.01 10.41
N ARG A 161 23.29 -16.71 11.00
CA ARG A 161 23.38 -16.45 12.45
C ARG A 161 22.57 -15.23 12.86
N ALA A 162 22.59 -14.17 12.06
CA ALA A 162 21.81 -12.97 12.31
C ALA A 162 20.31 -13.26 12.22
N ALA A 163 19.87 -14.02 11.22
CA ALA A 163 18.50 -14.47 11.09
C ALA A 163 18.04 -15.33 12.29
N ALA A 164 18.90 -16.21 12.77
CA ALA A 164 18.59 -17.03 13.95
C ALA A 164 18.29 -16.18 15.19
N ASN A 165 18.98 -15.06 15.38
CA ASN A 165 18.75 -14.14 16.50
C ASN A 165 17.40 -13.41 16.41
N VAL A 166 16.86 -13.23 15.22
CA VAL A 166 15.57 -12.56 14.97
C VAL A 166 14.39 -13.52 15.14
N ARG A 167 14.59 -14.83 14.97
CA ARG A 167 13.50 -15.84 15.02
C ARG A 167 12.74 -15.85 16.34
N VAL A 168 13.44 -15.74 17.46
CA VAL A 168 12.79 -15.79 18.78
C VAL A 168 11.93 -14.55 19.04
N PRO A 169 12.43 -13.30 18.87
CA PRO A 169 11.58 -12.10 18.99
C PRO A 169 10.39 -12.10 18.01
N LEU A 170 10.60 -12.53 16.75
CA LEU A 170 9.49 -12.66 15.80
C LEU A 170 8.45 -13.67 16.29
N GLY A 171 8.89 -14.82 16.81
CA GLY A 171 7.97 -15.83 17.38
C GLY A 171 7.12 -15.27 18.50
N GLN A 172 7.68 -14.42 19.37
CA GLN A 172 6.93 -13.73 20.41
C GLN A 172 5.88 -12.77 19.85
N ILE A 173 6.22 -12.00 18.79
CA ILE A 173 5.29 -11.11 18.10
C ILE A 173 4.14 -11.93 17.49
N VAL A 174 4.45 -13.01 16.78
CA VAL A 174 3.46 -13.90 16.16
C VAL A 174 2.49 -14.46 17.21
N VAL A 175 3.02 -15.04 18.29
CA VAL A 175 2.20 -15.63 19.37
C VAL A 175 1.34 -14.57 20.04
N ALA A 176 1.89 -13.41 20.38
CA ALA A 176 1.14 -12.35 21.04
C ALA A 176 -0.01 -11.82 20.15
N SER A 177 0.26 -11.60 18.86
CA SER A 177 -0.73 -11.08 17.92
C SER A 177 -1.83 -12.08 17.61
N THR A 178 -1.47 -13.34 17.30
CA THR A 178 -2.44 -14.40 16.98
C THR A 178 -3.29 -14.79 18.20
N ALA A 179 -2.70 -14.84 19.39
CA ALA A 179 -3.41 -15.10 20.62
C ALA A 179 -4.41 -13.98 20.96
N TYR A 180 -4.02 -12.71 20.81
CA TYR A 180 -4.91 -11.58 21.03
C TYR A 180 -6.10 -11.62 20.07
N LEU A 181 -5.84 -11.81 18.78
CA LEU A 181 -6.86 -11.84 17.73
C LEU A 181 -7.67 -13.15 17.71
N ARG A 182 -7.21 -14.19 18.41
CA ARG A 182 -7.76 -15.57 18.36
C ARG A 182 -7.77 -16.10 16.92
N GLU A 183 -6.74 -15.74 16.14
CA GLU A 183 -6.57 -16.13 14.74
C GLU A 183 -5.48 -17.19 14.59
N ILE A 184 -5.60 -17.99 13.54
CA ILE A 184 -4.63 -19.00 13.18
C ILE A 184 -3.95 -18.56 11.87
N VAL A 185 -2.62 -18.52 11.87
CA VAL A 185 -1.86 -18.35 10.63
C VAL A 185 -1.99 -19.63 9.80
N ARG A 186 -2.68 -19.52 8.68
CA ARG A 186 -2.91 -20.65 7.78
C ARG A 186 -1.86 -20.68 6.69
N PRO A 187 -1.25 -21.84 6.39
CA PRO A 187 -0.50 -22.03 5.16
C PRO A 187 -1.43 -21.76 3.97
N GLY A 188 -0.99 -20.95 3.04
CA GLY A 188 -1.85 -20.61 1.92
C GLY A 188 -1.23 -19.58 1.00
N VAL A 189 -2.08 -18.74 0.43
CA VAL A 189 -1.70 -17.79 -0.61
C VAL A 189 -0.76 -16.70 -0.09
N ARG A 190 -0.98 -16.23 1.16
CA ARG A 190 -0.19 -15.11 1.74
C ARG A 190 0.98 -15.58 2.58
N THR A 191 2.10 -14.86 2.49
CA THR A 191 3.32 -15.10 3.28
C THR A 191 3.78 -13.84 3.99
N PHE A 192 4.45 -14.03 5.13
CA PHE A 192 5.13 -12.97 5.87
C PHE A 192 6.61 -13.35 6.02
N SER A 193 7.50 -12.55 5.44
CA SER A 193 8.94 -12.81 5.45
C SER A 193 9.70 -11.66 6.08
N VAL A 194 10.62 -11.97 6.98
CA VAL A 194 11.58 -11.01 7.52
C VAL A 194 12.95 -11.33 6.94
N PHE A 195 13.48 -10.42 6.12
CA PHE A 195 14.82 -10.52 5.57
C PHE A 195 15.80 -9.72 6.42
N VAL A 196 16.89 -10.38 6.83
CA VAL A 196 17.95 -9.73 7.56
C VAL A 196 18.99 -9.18 6.59
N GLU A 197 19.27 -7.87 6.71
CA GLU A 197 20.25 -7.20 5.87
C GLU A 197 21.03 -6.14 6.68
N PRO A 198 22.26 -6.47 7.12
CA PRO A 198 23.05 -5.57 7.97
C PRO A 198 23.44 -4.24 7.30
N MET A 199 23.46 -4.18 5.97
CA MET A 199 23.90 -2.99 5.22
C MET A 199 22.80 -1.93 5.05
N VAL A 200 21.55 -2.19 5.43
CA VAL A 200 20.45 -1.19 5.33
C VAL A 200 20.55 -0.04 6.35
N GLY A 201 21.56 -0.05 7.20
CA GLY A 201 21.72 0.97 8.24
C GLY A 201 20.63 0.87 9.31
N ASN A 202 20.02 2.00 9.68
CA ASN A 202 18.92 2.04 10.65
C ASN A 202 17.54 1.99 9.98
N GLU A 203 17.50 1.87 8.67
CA GLU A 203 16.24 1.85 7.91
C GLU A 203 15.60 0.45 7.98
N THR A 204 14.30 0.43 8.25
CA THR A 204 13.47 -0.76 8.12
C THR A 204 12.58 -0.57 6.91
N ASN A 205 12.60 -1.53 6.00
CA ASN A 205 11.79 -1.48 4.79
C ASN A 205 10.65 -2.49 4.88
N VAL A 206 9.42 -2.00 4.81
CA VAL A 206 8.21 -2.83 4.78
C VAL A 206 7.62 -2.78 3.38
N ARG A 207 7.25 -3.93 2.83
CA ARG A 207 6.64 -4.05 1.49
C ARG A 207 5.52 -5.08 1.49
N ASN A 208 4.46 -4.72 0.81
CA ASN A 208 3.43 -5.65 0.40
C ASN A 208 3.50 -5.80 -1.13
N ILE A 209 3.89 -6.97 -1.60
CA ILE A 209 4.03 -7.30 -3.03
C ILE A 209 3.07 -8.44 -3.35
N GLY A 210 1.85 -8.08 -3.78
CA GLY A 210 0.76 -9.03 -3.92
C GLY A 210 0.42 -9.70 -2.59
N ASP A 211 0.59 -11.03 -2.52
CA ASP A 211 0.33 -11.81 -1.31
C ASP A 211 1.55 -11.98 -0.38
N ARG A 212 2.64 -11.26 -0.67
CA ARG A 212 3.89 -11.34 0.09
C ARG A 212 4.07 -10.07 0.92
N TYR A 213 4.03 -10.21 2.24
CA TYR A 213 4.40 -9.17 3.20
C TYR A 213 5.86 -9.37 3.57
N VAL A 214 6.69 -8.40 3.27
CA VAL A 214 8.14 -8.49 3.47
C VAL A 214 8.63 -7.33 4.31
N VAL A 215 9.45 -7.65 5.31
CA VAL A 215 10.15 -6.65 6.14
C VAL A 215 11.64 -6.90 6.02
N VAL A 216 12.40 -5.89 5.58
CA VAL A 216 13.87 -5.92 5.55
C VAL A 216 14.40 -5.13 6.74
N ILE A 217 15.19 -5.78 7.59
CA ILE A 217 15.69 -5.19 8.84
C ILE A 217 17.20 -5.31 8.98
N ASN A 218 17.78 -4.35 9.69
CA ASN A 218 19.13 -4.51 10.22
C ASN A 218 19.08 -5.36 11.50
N PRO A 219 19.66 -6.57 11.52
CA PRO A 219 19.62 -7.44 12.69
C PRO A 219 20.40 -6.91 13.90
N ALA A 220 21.31 -5.93 13.72
CA ALA A 220 22.02 -5.29 14.82
C ALA A 220 21.16 -4.23 15.55
N ASN A 221 20.20 -3.63 14.87
CA ASN A 221 19.27 -2.65 15.43
C ASN A 221 17.84 -2.85 14.86
N PRO A 222 17.19 -4.00 15.15
CA PRO A 222 15.91 -4.32 14.57
C PRO A 222 14.79 -3.51 15.19
N SER A 223 13.95 -2.88 14.36
CA SER A 223 12.71 -2.28 14.82
C SER A 223 11.61 -3.33 14.93
N PHE A 224 11.53 -4.03 16.07
CA PHE A 224 10.48 -5.02 16.30
C PHE A 224 9.06 -4.43 16.39
N ASP A 225 8.94 -3.14 16.66
CA ASP A 225 7.63 -2.46 16.59
C ASP A 225 7.14 -2.37 15.14
N LEU A 226 8.02 -2.01 14.18
CA LEU A 226 7.66 -2.04 12.75
C LEU A 226 7.39 -3.46 12.24
N VAL A 227 8.14 -4.45 12.71
CA VAL A 227 7.89 -5.86 12.39
C VAL A 227 6.52 -6.31 12.90
N ARG A 228 6.14 -5.90 14.13
CA ARG A 228 4.82 -6.19 14.71
C ARG A 228 3.71 -5.52 13.90
N HIS A 229 3.88 -4.25 13.60
CA HIS A 229 2.93 -3.48 12.81
C HIS A 229 2.68 -4.13 11.45
N ALA A 230 3.75 -4.45 10.70
CA ALA A 230 3.67 -5.15 9.42
C ALA A 230 3.03 -6.55 9.54
N PHE A 231 3.29 -7.26 10.64
CA PHE A 231 2.67 -8.56 10.88
C PHE A 231 1.17 -8.44 11.19
N LEU A 232 0.75 -7.37 11.87
CA LEU A 232 -0.67 -7.10 12.08
C LEU A 232 -1.38 -6.76 10.77
N HIS A 233 -0.77 -6.00 9.87
CA HIS A 233 -1.29 -5.81 8.50
C HIS A 233 -1.45 -7.15 7.77
N TYR A 234 -0.43 -8.03 7.82
CA TYR A 234 -0.55 -9.37 7.24
C TYR A 234 -1.77 -10.15 7.75
N LEU A 235 -2.12 -10.01 9.04
CA LEU A 235 -3.27 -10.68 9.63
C LEU A 235 -4.60 -9.98 9.31
N LEU A 236 -4.64 -8.64 9.33
CA LEU A 236 -5.87 -7.85 9.43
C LEU A 236 -6.35 -7.24 8.11
N ASP A 237 -5.46 -6.85 7.17
CA ASP A 237 -5.83 -6.22 5.89
C ASP A 237 -6.98 -6.91 5.14
N PRO A 238 -7.12 -8.24 5.16
CA PRO A 238 -8.25 -8.87 4.48
C PRO A 238 -9.62 -8.51 5.02
N LEU A 239 -9.71 -8.05 6.28
CA LEU A 239 -11.00 -7.77 6.91
C LEU A 239 -11.60 -6.47 6.37
N PRO A 240 -10.94 -5.28 6.47
CA PRO A 240 -11.44 -4.06 5.86
C PRO A 240 -11.67 -4.18 4.35
N ILE A 241 -10.79 -4.88 3.63
CA ILE A 241 -10.94 -5.09 2.18
C ILE A 241 -12.21 -5.90 1.86
N ARG A 242 -12.45 -6.99 2.60
CA ARG A 242 -13.63 -7.86 2.42
C ARG A 242 -14.93 -7.13 2.72
N TYR A 243 -14.93 -6.29 3.76
CA TYR A 243 -16.12 -5.62 4.27
C TYR A 243 -16.17 -4.12 3.93
N ARG A 244 -15.43 -3.67 2.91
CA ARG A 244 -15.33 -2.25 2.53
C ARG A 244 -16.68 -1.55 2.37
N GLU A 245 -17.69 -2.25 1.83
CA GLU A 245 -19.05 -1.70 1.68
C GLU A 245 -19.73 -1.43 3.03
N LYS A 246 -19.31 -2.12 4.10
CA LYS A 246 -19.83 -1.92 5.44
C LYS A 246 -19.16 -0.77 6.18
N LEU A 247 -18.03 -0.28 5.67
CA LEU A 247 -17.28 0.86 6.23
C LEU A 247 -17.81 2.22 5.75
N VAL A 248 -18.71 2.25 4.78
CA VAL A 248 -19.20 3.52 4.19
C VAL A 248 -19.84 4.44 5.24
N GLY A 249 -20.40 3.88 6.31
CA GLY A 249 -20.94 4.66 7.43
C GLY A 249 -19.92 5.56 8.14
N GLU A 250 -18.63 5.20 8.12
CA GLU A 250 -17.51 5.92 8.76
C GLU A 250 -16.94 7.04 7.88
N GLN A 251 -17.39 7.17 6.63
CA GLN A 251 -16.91 8.21 5.69
C GLN A 251 -16.92 9.64 6.27
N PRO A 252 -17.92 10.06 7.06
CA PRO A 252 -17.91 11.39 7.68
C PRO A 252 -16.74 11.61 8.63
N LEU A 253 -16.21 10.55 9.25
CA LEU A 253 -15.06 10.64 10.18
C LEU A 253 -13.77 10.82 9.38
N LEU A 254 -13.63 10.22 8.21
CA LEU A 254 -12.50 10.47 7.31
C LEU A 254 -12.46 11.95 6.87
N PHE A 255 -13.60 12.54 6.52
CA PHE A 255 -13.65 13.97 6.16
C PHE A 255 -13.19 14.90 7.30
N LEU A 256 -13.44 14.52 8.54
CA LEU A 256 -12.94 15.27 9.69
C LEU A 256 -11.43 15.04 9.91
N ALA A 257 -10.96 13.82 9.69
CA ALA A 257 -9.54 13.46 9.75
C ALA A 257 -8.70 14.18 8.69
N ASP A 258 -9.27 14.44 7.52
CA ASP A 258 -8.60 15.16 6.41
C ASP A 258 -8.12 16.58 6.79
N ARG A 259 -8.67 17.14 7.86
CA ARG A 259 -8.24 18.43 8.42
C ARG A 259 -6.90 18.34 9.18
N ALA A 260 -6.43 17.13 9.53
CA ALA A 260 -5.18 16.94 10.27
C ALA A 260 -3.98 17.08 9.33
N PRO A 261 -3.07 18.06 9.55
CA PRO A 261 -1.96 18.30 8.62
C PRO A 261 -1.01 17.11 8.45
N ASN A 262 -0.85 16.32 9.51
CA ASN A 262 0.11 15.20 9.57
C ASN A 262 -0.47 13.86 9.11
N LEU A 263 -1.78 13.78 8.79
CA LEU A 263 -2.33 12.54 8.23
C LEU A 263 -1.76 12.32 6.83
N PRO A 264 -1.10 11.19 6.53
CA PRO A 264 -0.57 10.89 5.21
C PRO A 264 -1.65 10.92 4.13
N TYR A 265 -1.26 11.37 2.93
CA TYR A 265 -2.20 11.62 1.83
C TYR A 265 -2.96 10.35 1.41
N GLU A 266 -2.28 9.21 1.37
CA GLU A 266 -2.86 7.91 1.02
C GLU A 266 -4.07 7.53 1.88
N TYR A 267 -4.07 7.91 3.16
CA TYR A 267 -5.21 7.64 4.05
C TYR A 267 -6.35 8.64 3.89
N ARG A 268 -6.10 9.83 3.32
CA ARG A 268 -7.15 10.83 3.06
C ARG A 268 -8.04 10.44 1.88
N ALA A 269 -7.49 9.69 0.92
CA ALA A 269 -8.15 9.39 -0.34
C ALA A 269 -9.01 8.11 -0.30
N ASP A 270 -8.78 7.22 0.68
CA ASP A 270 -9.42 5.91 0.73
C ASP A 270 -9.81 5.51 2.16
N LEU A 271 -11.12 5.41 2.36
CA LEU A 271 -11.69 5.03 3.65
C LEU A 271 -11.21 3.65 4.13
N THR A 272 -11.10 2.69 3.22
CA THR A 272 -10.70 1.33 3.56
C THR A 272 -9.27 1.32 4.12
N SER A 273 -8.34 2.00 3.47
CA SER A 273 -6.96 2.12 3.94
C SER A 273 -6.83 2.95 5.22
N PHE A 274 -7.62 4.01 5.33
CA PHE A 274 -7.67 4.80 6.56
C PHE A 274 -8.18 4.00 7.75
N PHE A 275 -9.27 3.25 7.54
CA PHE A 275 -9.83 2.38 8.57
C PHE A 275 -8.84 1.27 8.94
N ASP A 276 -8.23 0.63 7.94
CA ASP A 276 -7.27 -0.44 8.12
C ASP A 276 -6.09 0.00 8.99
N GLU A 277 -5.45 1.11 8.63
CA GLU A 277 -4.35 1.69 9.40
C GLU A 277 -4.75 2.02 10.84
N CYS A 278 -5.90 2.68 11.04
CA CYS A 278 -6.41 2.97 12.38
C CYS A 278 -6.69 1.69 13.18
N PHE A 279 -7.22 0.65 12.50
CA PHE A 279 -7.53 -0.63 13.12
C PHE A 279 -6.27 -1.39 13.51
N VAL A 280 -5.28 -1.48 12.62
CA VAL A 280 -3.99 -2.11 12.91
C VAL A 280 -3.30 -1.41 14.09
N ARG A 281 -3.25 -0.07 14.12
CA ARG A 281 -2.67 0.68 15.25
C ARG A 281 -3.43 0.45 16.55
N ALA A 282 -4.75 0.46 16.51
CA ALA A 282 -5.56 0.21 17.70
C ALA A 282 -5.30 -1.20 18.26
N VAL A 283 -5.25 -2.21 17.39
CA VAL A 283 -4.90 -3.59 17.78
C VAL A 283 -3.47 -3.66 18.31
N GLU A 284 -2.52 -2.99 17.67
CA GLU A 284 -1.12 -2.94 18.13
C GLU A 284 -1.01 -2.39 19.55
N PHE A 285 -1.69 -1.28 19.86
CA PHE A 285 -1.69 -0.70 21.20
C PHE A 285 -2.23 -1.68 22.25
N ARG A 286 -3.26 -2.47 21.90
CA ARG A 286 -3.80 -3.49 22.79
C ARG A 286 -2.88 -4.70 22.95
N VAL A 287 -2.27 -5.19 21.87
CA VAL A 287 -1.32 -6.32 21.87
C VAL A 287 -0.08 -5.99 22.72
N ARG A 288 0.39 -4.75 22.68
CA ARG A 288 1.54 -4.25 23.48
C ARG A 288 1.23 -4.21 24.98
N ARG A 289 -0.04 -4.29 25.40
CA ARG A 289 -0.46 -4.23 26.81
C ARG A 289 0.13 -3.07 27.57
N LEU A 290 0.08 -1.88 26.97
CA LEU A 290 0.62 -0.67 27.56
C LEU A 290 -0.05 -0.34 28.89
N PRO A 291 0.68 0.27 29.86
CA PRO A 291 0.06 0.86 31.04
C PRO A 291 -1.00 1.89 30.64
N PRO A 292 -2.11 2.05 31.41
CA PRO A 292 -3.23 2.92 31.02
C PRO A 292 -2.84 4.36 30.65
N ALA A 293 -1.90 4.98 31.36
CA ALA A 293 -1.42 6.31 31.06
C ALA A 293 -0.68 6.36 29.72
N GLN A 294 0.22 5.42 29.46
CA GLN A 294 0.95 5.34 28.20
C GLN A 294 0.03 5.02 27.02
N LEU A 295 -0.97 4.13 27.21
CA LEU A 295 -1.98 3.88 26.19
C LEU A 295 -2.76 5.16 25.85
N ALA A 296 -3.14 5.94 26.85
CA ALA A 296 -3.85 7.21 26.63
C ALA A 296 -2.97 8.21 25.85
N ASP A 297 -1.69 8.31 26.16
CA ASP A 297 -0.74 9.20 25.49
C ASP A 297 -0.56 8.78 24.01
N GLU A 298 -0.39 7.48 23.73
CA GLU A 298 -0.26 6.96 22.36
C GLU A 298 -1.54 7.21 21.54
N VAL A 299 -2.72 6.95 22.12
CA VAL A 299 -4.02 7.20 21.49
C VAL A 299 -4.21 8.69 21.19
N ASN A 300 -3.94 9.57 22.16
CA ASN A 300 -4.05 11.02 21.98
C ASN A 300 -3.08 11.54 20.91
N SER A 301 -1.85 11.03 20.89
CA SER A 301 -0.84 11.39 19.89
C SER A 301 -1.28 10.95 18.48
N ALA A 302 -1.76 9.73 18.34
CA ALA A 302 -2.26 9.22 17.06
C ALA A 302 -3.47 10.04 16.57
N GLU A 303 -4.43 10.35 17.45
CA GLU A 303 -5.58 11.19 17.10
C GLU A 303 -5.17 12.59 16.69
N ALA A 304 -4.23 13.21 17.41
CA ALA A 304 -3.72 14.55 17.06
C ALA A 304 -3.06 14.57 15.67
N ASN A 305 -2.53 13.44 15.21
CA ASN A 305 -1.97 13.26 13.86
C ASN A 305 -3.01 12.84 12.80
N GLY A 306 -4.28 12.71 13.19
CA GLY A 306 -5.39 12.48 12.25
C GLY A 306 -5.97 11.06 12.26
N TYR A 307 -5.42 10.11 13.01
CA TYR A 307 -5.95 8.75 13.12
C TYR A 307 -7.16 8.68 14.05
N VAL A 308 -8.21 9.41 13.68
CA VAL A 308 -9.37 9.72 14.54
C VAL A 308 -10.25 8.50 14.86
N LEU A 309 -10.11 7.38 14.14
CA LEU A 309 -10.83 6.14 14.44
C LEU A 309 -10.18 5.33 15.57
N ILE A 310 -8.95 5.65 15.99
CA ILE A 310 -8.28 4.89 17.05
C ILE A 310 -9.04 4.94 18.39
N PRO A 311 -9.49 6.09 18.91
CA PRO A 311 -10.23 6.11 20.17
C PRO A 311 -11.49 5.23 20.18
N PRO A 312 -12.43 5.32 19.20
CA PRO A 312 -13.59 4.44 19.16
C PRO A 312 -13.21 2.96 18.93
N LEU A 313 -12.16 2.68 18.15
CA LEU A 313 -11.67 1.30 17.96
C LEU A 313 -11.08 0.71 19.26
N ILE A 314 -10.32 1.47 20.04
CA ILE A 314 -9.84 1.02 21.37
C ILE A 314 -11.01 0.67 22.28
N LYS A 315 -12.10 1.46 22.27
CA LYS A 315 -13.31 1.19 23.02
C LYS A 315 -14.02 -0.09 22.53
N ALA A 316 -14.08 -0.28 21.22
CA ALA A 316 -14.64 -1.49 20.60
C ALA A 316 -13.81 -2.74 20.92
N LEU A 317 -12.48 -2.64 20.87
CA LEU A 317 -11.56 -3.73 21.20
C LEU A 317 -11.67 -4.15 22.67
N ALA A 318 -11.97 -3.24 23.61
CA ALA A 318 -12.23 -3.61 24.99
C ALA A 318 -13.46 -4.54 25.14
N LYS A 319 -14.48 -4.39 24.26
CA LYS A 319 -15.61 -5.31 24.19
C LYS A 319 -15.22 -6.63 23.55
N PHE A 320 -14.42 -6.59 22.49
CA PHE A 320 -13.86 -7.80 21.87
C PHE A 320 -13.10 -8.66 22.87
N GLU A 321 -12.30 -8.08 23.76
CA GLU A 321 -11.54 -8.80 24.79
C GLU A 321 -12.43 -9.60 25.75
N SER A 322 -13.67 -9.17 25.95
CA SER A 322 -14.67 -9.85 26.79
C SER A 322 -15.56 -10.82 26.00
N SER A 323 -15.38 -10.92 24.68
CA SER A 323 -16.13 -11.80 23.80
C SER A 323 -15.36 -13.10 23.51
N GLU A 324 -16.02 -14.13 22.96
CA GLU A 324 -15.40 -15.40 22.60
C GLU A 324 -14.94 -15.50 21.14
N PRO A 325 -15.60 -14.87 20.13
CA PRO A 325 -15.27 -15.04 18.73
C PRO A 325 -13.85 -14.56 18.38
N SER A 326 -13.26 -15.12 17.31
CA SER A 326 -12.04 -14.56 16.72
C SER A 326 -12.32 -13.22 16.04
N MET A 327 -11.28 -12.45 15.77
CA MET A 327 -11.40 -11.12 15.14
C MET A 327 -12.10 -11.20 13.78
N SER A 328 -11.84 -12.23 12.99
CA SER A 328 -12.50 -12.43 11.69
C SER A 328 -14.02 -12.53 11.78
N PHE A 329 -14.55 -13.08 12.87
CA PHE A 329 -15.98 -13.17 13.12
C PHE A 329 -16.54 -11.95 13.84
N TYR A 330 -15.74 -11.31 14.68
CA TYR A 330 -16.15 -10.14 15.46
C TYR A 330 -16.07 -8.82 14.68
N PHE A 331 -15.36 -8.78 13.57
CA PHE A 331 -15.02 -7.54 12.86
C PHE A 331 -16.22 -6.66 12.53
N LEU A 332 -17.33 -7.25 12.05
CA LEU A 332 -18.54 -6.46 11.77
C LEU A 332 -19.20 -5.88 13.02
N ASP A 333 -19.20 -6.61 14.13
CA ASP A 333 -19.69 -6.10 15.41
C ASP A 333 -18.82 -4.95 15.92
N LEU A 334 -17.51 -5.04 15.68
CA LEU A 334 -16.56 -3.96 15.97
C LEU A 334 -16.90 -2.70 15.17
N VAL A 335 -17.08 -2.81 13.85
CA VAL A 335 -17.46 -1.69 12.98
C VAL A 335 -18.78 -1.09 13.42
N HIS A 336 -19.83 -1.91 13.56
CA HIS A 336 -21.16 -1.44 13.98
C HIS A 336 -21.20 -0.82 15.39
N SER A 337 -20.18 -1.04 16.20
CA SER A 337 -20.10 -0.47 17.55
C SER A 337 -19.60 0.99 17.58
N ILE A 338 -19.15 1.52 16.43
CA ILE A 338 -18.70 2.90 16.29
C ILE A 338 -19.93 3.80 16.16
N ASP A 339 -20.15 4.68 17.12
CA ASP A 339 -21.20 5.70 17.06
C ASP A 339 -20.68 6.92 16.29
N VAL A 340 -20.92 6.90 14.97
CA VAL A 340 -20.42 7.94 14.04
C VAL A 340 -20.90 9.33 14.44
N VAL A 341 -22.15 9.48 14.92
CA VAL A 341 -22.70 10.78 15.32
C VAL A 341 -22.02 11.32 16.56
N ALA A 342 -21.83 10.48 17.57
CA ALA A 342 -21.10 10.86 18.78
C ALA A 342 -19.64 11.22 18.46
N GLU A 343 -18.98 10.45 17.58
CA GLU A 343 -17.62 10.70 17.16
C GLU A 343 -17.49 11.99 16.32
N GLN A 344 -18.44 12.30 15.45
CA GLN A 344 -18.47 13.58 14.75
C GLN A 344 -18.57 14.77 15.71
N GLN A 345 -19.40 14.66 16.75
CA GLN A 345 -19.51 15.71 17.77
C GLN A 345 -18.23 15.85 18.57
N ARG A 346 -17.61 14.74 18.98
CA ARG A 346 -16.34 14.73 19.71
C ARG A 346 -15.22 15.38 18.90
N LEU A 347 -15.11 15.06 17.61
CA LEU A 347 -14.06 15.57 16.72
C LEU A 347 -14.15 17.07 16.42
N GLN A 348 -15.29 17.73 16.70
CA GLN A 348 -15.38 19.19 16.58
C GLN A 348 -14.47 19.92 17.58
N THR A 349 -14.14 19.27 18.68
CA THR A 349 -13.32 19.86 19.76
C THR A 349 -11.87 19.38 19.73
N VAL A 350 -11.54 18.38 18.91
CA VAL A 350 -10.19 17.85 18.78
C VAL A 350 -9.28 18.86 18.10
N LYS A 351 -8.10 19.07 18.68
CA LYS A 351 -7.04 19.91 18.12
C LYS A 351 -5.99 19.02 17.49
N PHE A 352 -5.88 19.11 16.18
CA PHE A 352 -4.83 18.40 15.46
C PHE A 352 -3.45 19.04 15.69
N ALA A 353 -2.41 18.23 15.65
CA ALA A 353 -1.04 18.69 15.72
C ALA A 353 -0.70 19.57 14.51
N PRO A 354 0.12 20.63 14.71
CA PRO A 354 0.59 21.44 13.59
C PRO A 354 1.41 20.57 12.61
N ALA A 355 1.49 21.00 11.36
CA ALA A 355 2.32 20.33 10.37
C ALA A 355 3.76 20.15 10.89
N SER A 356 4.28 18.94 10.79
CA SER A 356 5.65 18.62 11.16
C SER A 356 6.52 18.59 9.90
N ASP A 357 7.67 19.26 9.95
CA ASP A 357 8.67 19.23 8.87
C ASP A 357 9.36 17.86 8.77
N SER A 358 9.23 17.03 9.81
CA SER A 358 9.77 15.66 9.87
C SER A 358 8.63 14.66 9.92
N ILE A 359 8.37 13.97 8.80
CA ILE A 359 7.60 12.73 8.85
C ILE A 359 8.46 11.72 9.61
N PRO A 360 7.99 11.14 10.73
CA PRO A 360 8.75 10.14 11.47
C PRO A 360 9.20 8.99 10.55
N ALA A 361 10.38 8.43 10.80
CA ALA A 361 10.89 7.28 10.02
C ALA A 361 9.90 6.10 10.01
N ARG A 362 9.11 5.96 11.07
CA ARG A 362 8.02 5.00 11.19
C ARG A 362 6.93 5.23 10.14
N GLU A 363 6.45 6.47 9.99
CA GLU A 363 5.39 6.79 9.00
C GLU A 363 5.90 6.67 7.56
N ARG A 364 7.20 6.96 7.30
CA ARG A 364 7.83 6.67 6.01
C ARG A 364 7.88 5.17 5.69
N ALA A 365 8.15 4.34 6.69
CA ALA A 365 8.16 2.89 6.52
C ALA A 365 6.75 2.30 6.41
N GLU A 366 5.77 2.87 7.12
CA GLU A 366 4.38 2.43 7.16
C GLU A 366 3.61 2.84 5.89
N GLY A 367 3.78 4.07 5.40
CA GLY A 367 3.16 4.53 4.14
C GLY A 367 3.64 3.78 2.89
N ILE A 368 4.76 3.06 2.99
CA ILE A 368 5.31 2.23 1.93
C ILE A 368 4.71 0.79 1.97
N GLY A 369 4.21 0.34 3.12
CA GLY A 369 3.66 -1.02 3.29
C GLY A 369 2.25 -1.21 2.75
N ALA A 370 1.46 -0.15 2.67
CA ALA A 370 0.04 -0.26 2.37
C ALA A 370 -0.30 -0.06 0.88
N ARG A 371 0.61 0.47 0.02
CA ARG A 371 0.29 0.71 -1.40
C ARG A 371 1.49 0.83 -2.33
N ARG A 372 1.24 0.42 -3.56
CA ARG A 372 2.02 0.56 -4.79
C ARG A 372 2.83 1.85 -4.79
N ASP A 373 4.16 1.70 -4.80
CA ASP A 373 5.12 2.80 -4.91
C ASP A 373 4.80 3.74 -6.09
N ASN A 374 4.30 4.93 -5.80
CA ASN A 374 4.24 6.05 -6.74
C ASN A 374 5.37 7.04 -6.44
N ALA A 375 6.62 6.62 -6.48
CA ALA A 375 7.76 7.50 -6.31
C ALA A 375 8.64 7.52 -7.57
N GLY A 376 8.21 8.32 -8.51
CA GLY A 376 9.00 8.65 -9.70
C GLY A 376 8.39 9.87 -10.40
N ASN A 377 8.81 11.06 -10.12
CA ASN A 377 8.25 12.39 -10.31
C ASN A 377 7.31 12.74 -9.17
N THR A 378 7.60 13.78 -8.39
CA THR A 378 6.57 14.40 -7.56
C THR A 378 5.50 14.93 -8.49
N PRO A 379 4.38 14.21 -8.70
CA PRO A 379 3.24 14.81 -9.37
C PRO A 379 2.83 16.00 -8.50
N SER A 380 2.35 17.07 -9.10
CA SER A 380 1.68 18.11 -8.32
C SER A 380 0.62 17.44 -7.44
N ASP A 381 0.33 17.95 -6.26
CA ASP A 381 -0.69 17.41 -5.36
C ASP A 381 -1.99 17.06 -6.13
N LEU A 382 -2.32 17.89 -7.12
CA LEU A 382 -3.44 17.69 -8.03
C LEU A 382 -3.33 16.41 -8.88
N GLU A 383 -2.16 16.09 -9.45
CA GLU A 383 -1.98 14.90 -10.28
C GLU A 383 -2.12 13.61 -9.44
N THR A 384 -1.64 13.65 -8.21
CA THR A 384 -1.79 12.55 -7.26
C THR A 384 -3.25 12.33 -6.88
N GLU A 385 -4.00 13.41 -6.63
CA GLU A 385 -5.43 13.37 -6.33
C GLU A 385 -6.23 12.84 -7.52
N LEU A 386 -5.95 13.30 -8.73
CA LEU A 386 -6.58 12.83 -9.97
C LEU A 386 -6.34 11.34 -10.21
N SER A 387 -5.09 10.89 -10.11
CA SER A 387 -4.75 9.48 -10.31
C SER A 387 -5.38 8.56 -9.27
N ALA A 388 -5.53 9.02 -8.02
CA ALA A 388 -6.24 8.27 -6.97
C ALA A 388 -7.74 8.14 -7.30
N ALA A 389 -8.39 9.22 -7.71
CA ALA A 389 -9.80 9.22 -8.07
C ALA A 389 -10.09 8.35 -9.32
N GLU A 390 -9.22 8.39 -10.33
CA GLU A 390 -9.32 7.55 -11.53
C GLU A 390 -9.18 6.06 -11.23
N ARG A 391 -8.36 5.71 -10.25
CA ARG A 391 -8.25 4.33 -9.79
C ARG A 391 -9.56 3.82 -9.20
N MET A 392 -10.27 4.63 -8.42
CA MET A 392 -11.60 4.27 -7.89
C MET A 392 -12.60 3.98 -9.02
N ILE A 393 -12.52 4.73 -10.14
CA ILE A 393 -13.29 4.42 -11.36
C ILE A 393 -12.92 3.03 -11.91
N ALA A 394 -11.62 2.71 -12.01
CA ALA A 394 -11.16 1.42 -12.53
C ALA A 394 -11.59 0.26 -11.61
N GLU A 395 -11.65 0.49 -10.31
CA GLU A 395 -12.13 -0.45 -9.29
C GLU A 395 -13.67 -0.53 -9.20
N ARG A 396 -14.39 0.24 -10.04
CA ARG A 396 -15.85 0.38 -10.07
C ARG A 396 -16.48 0.91 -8.79
N ASP A 397 -15.70 1.58 -7.95
CA ASP A 397 -16.22 2.31 -6.79
C ASP A 397 -16.65 3.72 -7.22
N ALA A 398 -17.82 3.78 -7.86
CA ALA A 398 -18.36 5.02 -8.40
C ALA A 398 -18.68 6.06 -7.31
N GLY A 399 -19.03 5.61 -6.10
CA GLY A 399 -19.33 6.49 -4.97
C GLY A 399 -18.10 7.20 -4.46
N ALA A 400 -17.04 6.44 -4.14
CA ALA A 400 -15.78 7.01 -3.69
C ALA A 400 -15.13 7.88 -4.76
N ALA A 401 -15.17 7.44 -6.04
CA ALA A 401 -14.66 8.22 -7.16
C ALA A 401 -15.35 9.59 -7.28
N ALA A 402 -16.70 9.63 -7.22
CA ALA A 402 -17.45 10.87 -7.31
C ALA A 402 -17.02 11.85 -6.20
N LEU A 403 -16.96 11.39 -4.96
CA LEU A 403 -16.53 12.21 -3.82
C LEU A 403 -15.08 12.71 -3.96
N ALA A 404 -14.18 11.89 -4.50
CA ALA A 404 -12.80 12.27 -4.73
C ALA A 404 -12.68 13.37 -5.81
N PHE A 405 -13.39 13.22 -6.92
CA PHE A 405 -13.41 14.26 -7.97
C PHE A 405 -14.10 15.55 -7.52
N GLU A 406 -15.21 15.46 -6.76
CA GLU A 406 -15.83 16.66 -6.17
C GLU A 406 -14.88 17.43 -5.27
N ARG A 407 -14.07 16.74 -4.48
CA ARG A 407 -13.05 17.36 -3.63
C ARG A 407 -11.98 18.09 -4.44
N ILE A 408 -11.54 17.49 -5.55
CA ILE A 408 -10.60 18.15 -6.47
C ILE A 408 -11.24 19.41 -7.05
N LEU A 409 -12.51 19.35 -7.44
CA LEU A 409 -13.25 20.46 -8.02
C LEU A 409 -13.53 21.58 -7.01
N LEU A 410 -13.58 21.29 -5.70
CA LEU A 410 -13.63 22.33 -4.66
C LEU A 410 -12.34 23.17 -4.61
N LYS A 411 -11.20 22.58 -4.93
CA LYS A 411 -9.88 23.26 -4.97
C LYS A 411 -9.60 23.88 -6.33
N THR A 412 -9.99 23.18 -7.39
CA THR A 412 -9.78 23.54 -8.81
C THR A 412 -11.07 23.34 -9.60
N PRO A 413 -12.02 24.30 -9.54
CA PRO A 413 -13.38 24.12 -10.05
C PRO A 413 -13.50 23.80 -11.54
N GLU A 414 -12.50 24.22 -12.34
CA GLU A 414 -12.50 24.07 -13.81
C GLU A 414 -11.50 23.01 -14.30
N GLN A 415 -11.08 22.08 -13.44
CA GLN A 415 -10.13 21.03 -13.83
C GLN A 415 -10.80 20.00 -14.76
N PRO A 416 -10.47 19.96 -16.07
CA PRO A 416 -11.23 19.16 -17.05
C PRO A 416 -11.18 17.66 -16.76
N ARG A 417 -10.03 17.15 -16.29
CA ARG A 417 -9.84 15.73 -15.98
C ARG A 417 -10.65 15.31 -14.75
N ALA A 418 -10.82 16.21 -13.76
CA ALA A 418 -11.68 15.95 -12.61
C ALA A 418 -13.16 15.98 -12.99
N ILE A 419 -13.57 16.94 -13.84
CA ILE A 419 -14.96 17.01 -14.34
C ILE A 419 -15.29 15.74 -15.14
N TYR A 420 -14.37 15.31 -16.02
CA TYR A 420 -14.49 14.06 -16.77
C TYR A 420 -14.63 12.84 -15.87
N GLY A 421 -13.76 12.71 -14.86
CA GLY A 421 -13.81 11.61 -13.91
C GLY A 421 -15.13 11.56 -13.13
N LEU A 422 -15.61 12.73 -12.68
CA LEU A 422 -16.93 12.84 -12.02
C LEU A 422 -18.09 12.46 -12.97
N ALA A 423 -17.98 12.82 -14.25
CA ALA A 423 -18.96 12.42 -15.27
C ALA A 423 -18.99 10.89 -15.44
N VAL A 424 -17.82 10.24 -15.51
CA VAL A 424 -17.73 8.78 -15.59
C VAL A 424 -18.29 8.11 -14.33
N ALA A 425 -17.99 8.65 -13.13
CA ALA A 425 -18.58 8.18 -11.88
C ALA A 425 -20.11 8.27 -11.90
N SER A 426 -20.66 9.37 -12.40
CA SER A 426 -22.13 9.56 -12.55
C SER A 426 -22.73 8.52 -13.51
N VAL A 427 -22.06 8.19 -14.62
CA VAL A 427 -22.51 7.09 -15.52
C VAL A 427 -22.56 5.77 -14.76
N LEU A 428 -21.54 5.45 -13.97
CA LEU A 428 -21.48 4.21 -13.20
C LEU A 428 -22.54 4.13 -12.09
N GLN A 429 -22.97 5.29 -11.57
CA GLN A 429 -24.07 5.42 -10.60
C GLN A 429 -25.47 5.39 -11.26
N GLY A 430 -25.54 5.43 -12.59
CA GLY A 430 -26.79 5.49 -13.33
C GLY A 430 -27.41 6.89 -13.42
N ASP A 431 -26.70 7.94 -13.00
CA ASP A 431 -27.13 9.34 -13.09
C ASP A 431 -26.75 9.93 -14.46
N ALA A 432 -27.57 9.61 -15.48
CA ALA A 432 -27.33 10.00 -16.86
C ALA A 432 -27.42 11.51 -17.07
N GLU A 433 -28.35 12.21 -16.40
CA GLU A 433 -28.51 13.66 -16.55
C GLU A 433 -27.31 14.44 -16.03
N ARG A 434 -26.82 14.06 -14.85
CA ARG A 434 -25.62 14.63 -14.28
C ARG A 434 -24.40 14.35 -15.17
N ALA A 435 -24.26 13.12 -15.67
CA ALA A 435 -23.17 12.74 -16.55
C ALA A 435 -23.15 13.57 -17.84
N ILE A 436 -24.30 13.75 -18.51
CA ILE A 436 -24.43 14.59 -19.72
C ILE A 436 -23.98 16.02 -19.41
N THR A 437 -24.45 16.59 -18.29
CA THR A 437 -24.08 17.95 -17.90
C THR A 437 -22.56 18.09 -17.72
N LEU A 438 -21.93 17.16 -17.04
CA LEU A 438 -20.49 17.19 -16.77
C LEU A 438 -19.65 16.96 -18.03
N PHE A 439 -20.02 16.01 -18.90
CA PHE A 439 -19.30 15.81 -20.17
C PHE A 439 -19.43 17.04 -21.08
N ASN A 440 -20.58 17.71 -21.12
CA ASN A 440 -20.73 18.97 -21.85
C ASN A 440 -19.85 20.08 -21.28
N GLN A 441 -19.62 20.13 -19.96
CA GLN A 441 -18.64 21.06 -19.38
C GLN A 441 -17.22 20.79 -19.88
N VAL A 442 -16.81 19.50 -19.95
CA VAL A 442 -15.50 19.11 -20.51
C VAL A 442 -15.37 19.55 -21.98
N VAL A 443 -16.39 19.31 -22.78
CA VAL A 443 -16.43 19.70 -24.20
C VAL A 443 -16.34 21.23 -24.35
N ALA A 444 -17.07 21.98 -23.54
CA ALA A 444 -17.00 23.44 -23.53
C ALA A 444 -15.62 23.97 -23.15
N ALA A 445 -14.93 23.31 -22.22
CA ALA A 445 -13.59 23.68 -21.80
C ALA A 445 -12.52 23.54 -22.91
N ALA A 446 -12.80 22.78 -23.97
CA ALA A 446 -11.90 22.69 -25.14
C ALA A 446 -11.69 24.03 -25.84
N HIS A 447 -12.63 24.97 -25.71
CA HIS A 447 -12.59 26.31 -26.29
C HIS A 447 -12.10 27.38 -25.29
N SER A 448 -11.60 27.00 -24.11
CA SER A 448 -11.10 27.94 -23.11
C SER A 448 -9.90 28.75 -23.64
N ASP A 449 -9.86 30.03 -23.33
CA ASP A 449 -8.72 30.90 -23.63
C ASP A 449 -7.47 30.55 -22.78
N GLN A 450 -7.67 29.80 -21.70
CA GLN A 450 -6.58 29.36 -20.80
C GLN A 450 -6.12 27.95 -21.20
N PRO A 451 -4.89 27.77 -21.72
CA PRO A 451 -4.40 26.48 -22.21
C PRO A 451 -4.45 25.35 -21.16
N GLN A 452 -4.19 25.70 -19.88
CA GLN A 452 -4.20 24.75 -18.76
C GLN A 452 -5.61 24.24 -18.40
N MET A 453 -6.67 24.91 -18.88
CA MET A 453 -8.07 24.51 -18.68
C MET A 453 -8.63 23.71 -19.86
N ARG A 454 -7.84 23.51 -20.91
CA ARG A 454 -8.26 22.68 -22.03
C ARG A 454 -8.07 21.21 -21.70
N PRO A 455 -9.07 20.36 -22.00
CA PRO A 455 -8.92 18.93 -21.82
C PRO A 455 -7.86 18.35 -22.76
N GLU A 456 -7.16 17.33 -22.30
CA GLU A 456 -6.29 16.55 -23.18
C GLU A 456 -7.10 15.90 -24.31
N PRO A 457 -6.49 15.66 -25.48
CA PRO A 457 -7.20 15.09 -26.65
C PRO A 457 -7.95 13.80 -26.33
N SER A 458 -7.38 12.90 -25.51
CA SER A 458 -8.05 11.68 -25.10
C SER A 458 -9.27 11.95 -24.21
N THR A 459 -9.17 12.85 -23.25
CA THR A 459 -10.27 13.23 -22.36
C THR A 459 -11.42 13.85 -23.15
N LEU A 460 -11.11 14.72 -24.10
CA LEU A 460 -12.10 15.33 -24.98
C LEU A 460 -12.82 14.28 -25.87
N ALA A 461 -12.03 13.43 -26.54
CA ALA A 461 -12.59 12.39 -27.41
C ALA A 461 -13.49 11.41 -26.64
N TRP A 462 -13.06 10.97 -25.46
CA TRP A 462 -13.88 10.09 -24.63
C TRP A 462 -15.12 10.79 -24.07
N SER A 463 -15.08 12.10 -23.78
CA SER A 463 -16.28 12.87 -23.40
C SER A 463 -17.34 12.83 -24.49
N HIS A 464 -16.96 13.09 -25.74
CA HIS A 464 -17.85 12.95 -26.89
C HIS A 464 -18.39 11.51 -27.05
N ILE A 465 -17.55 10.48 -26.85
CA ILE A 465 -17.99 9.08 -26.94
C ILE A 465 -19.03 8.75 -25.87
N TYR A 466 -18.83 9.20 -24.63
CA TYR A 466 -19.80 8.98 -23.55
C TYR A 466 -21.10 9.73 -23.80
N LEU A 467 -21.06 10.97 -24.30
CA LEU A 467 -22.26 11.71 -24.72
C LEU A 467 -23.02 10.93 -25.82
N GLY A 468 -22.28 10.47 -26.84
CA GLY A 468 -22.90 9.66 -27.89
C GLY A 468 -23.58 8.38 -27.36
N ARG A 469 -22.97 7.69 -26.42
CA ARG A 469 -23.55 6.51 -25.76
C ARG A 469 -24.79 6.85 -24.93
N LEU A 470 -24.77 7.96 -24.19
CA LEU A 470 -25.90 8.41 -23.38
C LEU A 470 -27.07 8.82 -24.26
N TYR A 471 -26.82 9.52 -25.37
CA TYR A 471 -27.85 9.84 -26.34
C TYR A 471 -28.42 8.59 -27.04
N ASP A 472 -27.59 7.59 -27.36
CA ASP A 472 -28.11 6.32 -27.90
C ASP A 472 -29.03 5.60 -26.88
N VAL A 473 -28.68 5.63 -25.58
CA VAL A 473 -29.53 5.07 -24.50
C VAL A 473 -30.85 5.85 -24.37
N HIS A 474 -30.85 7.15 -24.63
CA HIS A 474 -32.03 8.00 -24.63
C HIS A 474 -32.80 7.98 -25.99
N GLU A 475 -32.40 7.06 -26.87
CA GLU A 475 -33.02 6.90 -28.22
C GLU A 475 -32.83 8.12 -29.14
N ASP A 476 -31.94 9.05 -28.81
CA ASP A 476 -31.57 10.19 -29.64
C ASP A 476 -30.37 9.88 -30.52
N ARG A 477 -30.60 9.08 -31.55
CA ARG A 477 -29.56 8.62 -32.48
C ARG A 477 -28.92 9.77 -33.26
N GLU A 478 -29.62 10.83 -33.54
CA GLU A 478 -29.11 11.96 -34.29
C GLU A 478 -28.02 12.69 -33.50
N GLN A 479 -28.31 13.03 -32.27
CA GLN A 479 -27.30 13.62 -31.37
C GLN A 479 -26.14 12.65 -31.09
N ALA A 480 -26.44 11.37 -30.87
CA ALA A 480 -25.38 10.35 -30.68
C ALA A 480 -24.38 10.33 -31.84
N LEU A 481 -24.86 10.36 -33.10
CA LEU A 481 -24.01 10.38 -34.28
C LEU A 481 -23.18 11.67 -34.41
N GLN A 482 -23.74 12.83 -33.99
CA GLN A 482 -23.00 14.09 -33.95
C GLN A 482 -21.81 13.99 -32.99
N GLU A 483 -22.05 13.46 -31.79
CA GLU A 483 -21.04 13.29 -30.77
C GLU A 483 -19.92 12.29 -31.16
N TYR A 484 -20.28 11.14 -31.75
CA TYR A 484 -19.28 10.19 -32.25
C TYR A 484 -18.41 10.78 -33.38
N ARG A 485 -18.99 11.58 -34.27
CA ARG A 485 -18.25 12.29 -35.33
C ARG A 485 -17.33 13.35 -34.72
N ALA A 486 -17.78 14.09 -33.72
CA ALA A 486 -16.97 15.03 -32.98
C ALA A 486 -15.76 14.33 -32.31
N ALA A 487 -15.97 13.16 -31.72
CA ALA A 487 -14.88 12.36 -31.16
C ALA A 487 -13.82 11.98 -32.20
N LEU A 488 -14.23 11.60 -33.43
CA LEU A 488 -13.30 11.29 -34.52
C LEU A 488 -12.54 12.52 -35.05
N ALA A 489 -13.13 13.71 -34.92
CA ALA A 489 -12.51 14.96 -35.34
C ALA A 489 -11.46 15.48 -34.34
N VAL A 490 -11.35 14.92 -33.14
CA VAL A 490 -10.32 15.31 -32.16
C VAL A 490 -8.96 14.91 -32.66
N GLU A 491 -8.10 15.90 -32.93
CA GLU A 491 -6.70 15.65 -33.31
C GLU A 491 -5.93 14.99 -32.18
N ASN A 492 -5.03 14.05 -32.50
CA ASN A 492 -4.19 13.30 -31.55
C ASN A 492 -4.97 12.46 -30.51
N ALA A 493 -6.24 12.18 -30.76
CA ALA A 493 -6.98 11.23 -29.94
C ALA A 493 -6.39 9.81 -30.06
N ALA A 494 -6.39 9.06 -28.95
CA ALA A 494 -5.90 7.69 -28.92
C ALA A 494 -6.69 6.77 -29.87
N GLU A 495 -6.01 5.79 -30.49
CA GLU A 495 -6.64 4.83 -31.41
C GLU A 495 -7.82 4.08 -30.79
N THR A 496 -7.75 3.81 -29.47
CA THR A 496 -8.85 3.20 -28.73
C THR A 496 -10.11 4.07 -28.72
N ALA A 497 -9.98 5.39 -28.61
CA ALA A 497 -11.09 6.33 -28.69
C ALA A 497 -11.65 6.40 -30.11
N ARG A 498 -10.78 6.49 -31.14
CA ARG A 498 -11.21 6.47 -32.55
C ARG A 498 -12.00 5.21 -32.90
N SER A 499 -11.49 4.05 -32.50
CA SER A 499 -12.16 2.76 -32.70
C SER A 499 -13.52 2.69 -31.95
N ALA A 500 -13.60 3.26 -30.74
CA ALA A 500 -14.85 3.30 -29.98
C ALA A 500 -15.90 4.23 -30.62
N ALA A 501 -15.47 5.40 -31.11
CA ALA A 501 -16.34 6.33 -31.83
C ALA A 501 -16.85 5.73 -33.14
N GLN A 502 -15.99 5.07 -33.93
CA GLN A 502 -16.39 4.41 -35.17
C GLN A 502 -17.41 3.32 -34.91
N ARG A 503 -17.21 2.46 -33.89
CA ARG A 503 -18.22 1.47 -33.49
C ARG A 503 -19.55 2.12 -33.11
N GLY A 504 -19.52 3.27 -32.42
CA GLY A 504 -20.72 4.02 -32.09
C GLY A 504 -21.46 4.56 -33.31
N ILE A 505 -20.72 4.93 -34.37
CA ILE A 505 -21.33 5.34 -35.67
C ILE A 505 -21.94 4.13 -36.37
N ASP A 506 -21.24 3.02 -36.43
CA ASP A 506 -21.67 1.83 -37.16
C ASP A 506 -22.89 1.16 -36.49
N GLN A 507 -22.93 1.21 -35.15
CA GLN A 507 -23.98 0.59 -34.35
C GLN A 507 -24.31 1.42 -33.12
N ALA A 508 -25.61 1.69 -32.90
CA ALA A 508 -26.10 2.37 -31.70
C ALA A 508 -25.67 1.60 -30.43
N TYR A 509 -25.14 2.33 -29.45
CA TYR A 509 -24.71 1.75 -28.18
C TYR A 509 -25.95 1.21 -27.42
N ARG A 510 -25.83 -0.03 -26.95
CA ARG A 510 -26.76 -0.66 -26.02
C ARG A 510 -26.04 -1.15 -24.80
N PRO A 511 -26.46 -0.76 -23.59
CA PRO A 511 -25.89 -1.34 -22.38
C PRO A 511 -26.02 -2.86 -22.41
N ALA A 512 -24.99 -3.58 -21.98
CA ALA A 512 -25.11 -5.02 -21.80
C ALA A 512 -26.26 -5.28 -20.81
N ALA A 513 -27.21 -6.14 -21.17
CA ALA A 513 -28.29 -6.55 -20.30
C ALA A 513 -27.71 -7.29 -19.09
N GLY A 514 -27.57 -6.61 -17.99
CA GLY A 514 -26.96 -7.11 -16.76
C GLY A 514 -27.67 -6.53 -15.55
N HIS A 515 -28.59 -7.32 -15.01
CA HIS A 515 -29.23 -7.21 -13.69
C HIS A 515 -29.99 -5.90 -13.38
N THR A 516 -31.18 -5.81 -13.90
CA THR A 516 -32.28 -5.15 -13.18
C THR A 516 -32.43 -5.83 -11.84
N SER A 517 -32.09 -5.13 -10.77
CA SER A 517 -32.49 -5.47 -9.41
C SER A 517 -34.03 -5.52 -9.40
N GLN A 518 -34.58 -6.72 -9.29
CA GLN A 518 -35.98 -6.87 -8.87
C GLN A 518 -36.01 -6.66 -7.36
N GLU A 519 -36.86 -5.70 -6.95
CA GLU A 519 -37.53 -5.48 -5.67
C GLU A 519 -36.76 -5.71 -4.37
#